data_0ed0bc56c4166b28b14fc43774353740
#
_entry.id   0ed0bc56c4166b28b14fc43774353740
#
_cell.length_a   1.000
_cell.length_b   1.000
_cell.length_c   1.000
_cell.angle_alpha   90.00
_cell.angle_beta   90.00
_cell.angle_gamma   90.00
#
_symmetry.space_group_name_H-M   'P 1'
#
loop_
_entity.id
_entity.type
_entity.pdbx_description
1 polymer ?
#
loop_
_entity_poly.entity_id
_entity_poly.type
_entity_poly.pdbx_seq_one_letter_code
_entity_poly.pdbx_strand_id
1 'polypeptide(L)'
;MIVSMSSPEIGIVVPTLGTRPEYLVQCLKSIRGAGSSLIHIVMPLSASLPPEITSDLYDKVIADPGTGLAAAIHAGLITFPEPVRFINWLGDDDLLKPGSLEATSDALRKDASAVLVFGGCDYINSSNQVIFTNKSGKYAVPLMRIGPQLIPQPGSLFRREAYEKIGGLDSEFKWAFDLDLLIRLSQVGTMKFLNRTLASFRWHDDSLSVGGRDGSVREASHIRKQFLPIWLRPVSDLWELPMRYAIKYAGTKVSRRRVPPLT
;
A
#
# COMPACT_ATOMS: atom_id res chain seq x y z
N MET A 1 -19.04 -32.75 11.54
CA MET A 1 -17.81 -32.10 12.06
C MET A 1 -17.90 -30.64 11.65
N ILE A 2 -18.35 -29.74 12.56
CA ILE A 2 -18.45 -28.30 12.30
C ILE A 2 -17.01 -27.80 12.34
N VAL A 3 -16.44 -27.49 11.18
CA VAL A 3 -15.17 -26.75 11.11
C VAL A 3 -15.48 -25.40 11.72
N SER A 4 -14.98 -25.15 12.92
CA SER A 4 -14.99 -23.81 13.52
C SER A 4 -14.25 -22.90 12.56
N MET A 5 -14.99 -22.10 11.80
CA MET A 5 -14.39 -21.03 11.01
C MET A 5 -13.84 -20.00 12.01
N SER A 6 -12.53 -20.07 12.27
CA SER A 6 -11.86 -19.05 13.04
C SER A 6 -12.10 -17.69 12.36
N SER A 7 -12.43 -16.69 13.15
CA SER A 7 -12.60 -15.31 12.62
C SER A 7 -11.36 -14.88 11.83
N PRO A 8 -11.52 -14.17 10.71
CA PRO A 8 -10.38 -13.75 9.91
C PRO A 8 -9.37 -12.95 10.73
N GLU A 9 -8.08 -13.32 10.60
CA GLU A 9 -6.97 -12.61 11.26
C GLU A 9 -6.46 -11.40 10.46
N ILE A 10 -6.96 -11.22 9.24
CA ILE A 10 -6.48 -10.19 8.29
C ILE A 10 -7.59 -9.17 8.08
N GLY A 11 -7.22 -7.89 8.13
CA GLY A 11 -8.09 -6.76 7.81
C GLY A 11 -7.51 -5.94 6.66
N ILE A 12 -8.33 -5.69 5.63
CA ILE A 12 -7.96 -4.86 4.48
C ILE A 12 -8.91 -3.67 4.39
N VAL A 13 -8.36 -2.47 4.36
CA VAL A 13 -9.10 -1.23 4.12
C VAL A 13 -9.02 -0.88 2.64
N VAL A 14 -10.16 -0.51 2.04
CA VAL A 14 -10.24 0.00 0.68
C VAL A 14 -10.80 1.42 0.73
N PRO A 15 -9.96 2.47 0.68
CA PRO A 15 -10.43 3.84 0.56
C PRO A 15 -10.92 4.07 -0.87
N THR A 16 -12.10 4.69 -1.04
CA THR A 16 -12.66 4.98 -2.35
C THR A 16 -13.57 6.20 -2.33
N LEU A 17 -13.64 6.90 -3.46
CA LEU A 17 -14.65 7.93 -3.71
C LEU A 17 -15.92 7.36 -4.38
N GLY A 18 -15.94 6.08 -4.74
CA GLY A 18 -17.02 5.42 -5.44
C GLY A 18 -17.16 5.79 -6.92
N THR A 19 -16.20 6.52 -7.48
CA THR A 19 -16.26 7.05 -8.86
C THR A 19 -15.79 6.09 -9.94
N ARG A 20 -15.21 4.94 -9.55
CA ARG A 20 -14.61 3.93 -10.45
C ARG A 20 -15.16 2.54 -10.13
N PRO A 21 -16.46 2.27 -10.37
CA PRO A 21 -17.12 1.04 -9.92
C PRO A 21 -16.46 -0.23 -10.46
N GLU A 22 -16.04 -0.23 -11.73
CA GLU A 22 -15.42 -1.39 -12.36
C GLU A 22 -14.08 -1.78 -11.69
N TYR A 23 -13.25 -0.79 -11.32
CA TYR A 23 -12.00 -1.06 -10.63
C TYR A 23 -12.26 -1.50 -9.19
N LEU A 24 -13.19 -0.86 -8.50
CA LEU A 24 -13.57 -1.23 -7.13
C LEU A 24 -14.09 -2.68 -7.06
N VAL A 25 -14.93 -3.12 -8.01
CA VAL A 25 -15.36 -4.52 -8.09
C VAL A 25 -14.17 -5.46 -8.28
N GLN A 26 -13.25 -5.13 -9.19
CA GLN A 26 -12.05 -5.93 -9.44
C GLN A 26 -11.17 -6.00 -8.18
N CYS A 27 -10.96 -4.86 -7.52
CA CYS A 27 -10.19 -4.74 -6.28
C CYS A 27 -10.77 -5.67 -5.20
N LEU A 28 -12.05 -5.52 -4.85
CA LEU A 28 -12.71 -6.30 -3.80
C LEU A 28 -12.71 -7.80 -4.11
N LYS A 29 -13.02 -8.19 -5.36
CA LYS A 29 -12.92 -9.60 -5.80
C LYS A 29 -11.49 -10.14 -5.69
N SER A 30 -10.48 -9.32 -5.98
CA SER A 30 -9.09 -9.72 -5.86
C SER A 30 -8.68 -9.98 -4.41
N ILE A 31 -9.18 -9.17 -3.45
CA ILE A 31 -8.94 -9.37 -2.02
C ILE A 31 -9.59 -10.69 -1.56
N ARG A 32 -10.85 -10.94 -1.94
CA ARG A 32 -11.54 -12.22 -1.62
C ARG A 32 -10.81 -13.44 -2.19
N GLY A 33 -10.23 -13.30 -3.39
CA GLY A 33 -9.40 -14.37 -4.02
C GLY A 33 -7.99 -14.50 -3.46
N ALA A 34 -7.53 -13.53 -2.67
CA ALA A 34 -6.19 -13.52 -2.10
C ALA A 34 -6.08 -14.24 -0.75
N GLY A 35 -7.21 -14.45 -0.06
CA GLY A 35 -7.30 -15.16 1.22
C GLY A 35 -8.43 -14.67 2.12
N SER A 36 -8.63 -15.38 3.25
CA SER A 36 -9.66 -15.02 4.22
C SER A 36 -9.31 -13.72 4.93
N SER A 37 -10.18 -12.70 4.80
CA SER A 37 -9.97 -11.37 5.38
C SER A 37 -11.29 -10.64 5.63
N LEU A 38 -11.29 -9.69 6.59
CA LEU A 38 -12.31 -8.67 6.70
C LEU A 38 -11.95 -7.51 5.75
N ILE A 39 -12.95 -6.97 5.05
CA ILE A 39 -12.78 -5.87 4.11
C ILE A 39 -13.65 -4.70 4.57
N HIS A 40 -13.01 -3.59 4.94
CA HIS A 40 -13.69 -2.34 5.25
C HIS A 40 -13.50 -1.34 4.12
N ILE A 41 -14.61 -0.85 3.56
CA ILE A 41 -14.60 0.24 2.59
C ILE A 41 -14.65 1.56 3.36
N VAL A 42 -13.78 2.51 3.02
CA VAL A 42 -13.82 3.87 3.58
C VAL A 42 -14.20 4.84 2.47
N MET A 43 -15.29 5.58 2.66
CA MET A 43 -15.80 6.50 1.64
C MET A 43 -16.47 7.73 2.25
N PRO A 44 -16.56 8.86 1.50
CA PRO A 44 -17.26 10.06 1.96
C PRO A 44 -18.73 9.78 2.28
N LEU A 45 -19.26 10.41 3.34
CA LEU A 45 -20.68 10.30 3.72
C LEU A 45 -21.64 10.74 2.63
N SER A 46 -21.20 11.64 1.75
CA SER A 46 -21.99 12.14 0.60
C SER A 46 -22.01 11.17 -0.59
N ALA A 47 -21.16 10.14 -0.58
CA ALA A 47 -21.09 9.14 -1.63
C ALA A 47 -21.93 7.90 -1.25
N SER A 48 -22.37 7.15 -2.25
CA SER A 48 -23.01 5.86 -2.10
C SER A 48 -22.22 4.78 -2.84
N LEU A 49 -22.26 3.56 -2.33
CA LEU A 49 -21.66 2.44 -3.05
C LEU A 49 -22.35 2.24 -4.39
N PRO A 50 -21.60 2.06 -5.47
CA PRO A 50 -22.16 1.67 -6.76
C PRO A 50 -22.97 0.37 -6.64
N PRO A 51 -24.07 0.21 -7.40
CA PRO A 51 -24.96 -0.97 -7.30
C PRO A 51 -24.25 -2.29 -7.66
N GLU A 52 -23.13 -2.23 -8.36
CA GLU A 52 -22.29 -3.38 -8.70
C GLU A 52 -21.54 -3.95 -7.49
N ILE A 53 -21.46 -3.21 -6.38
CA ILE A 53 -20.79 -3.62 -5.15
C ILE A 53 -21.79 -4.34 -4.26
N THR A 54 -21.82 -5.66 -4.36
CA THR A 54 -22.70 -6.52 -3.57
C THR A 54 -22.14 -6.78 -2.16
N SER A 55 -23.04 -7.07 -1.21
CA SER A 55 -22.70 -7.19 0.22
C SER A 55 -21.75 -8.35 0.56
N ASP A 56 -21.54 -9.30 -0.34
CA ASP A 56 -20.56 -10.38 -0.20
C ASP A 56 -19.11 -9.94 -0.46
N LEU A 57 -18.93 -8.78 -1.10
CA LEU A 57 -17.60 -8.25 -1.45
C LEU A 57 -16.92 -7.48 -0.31
N TYR A 58 -17.67 -7.03 0.70
CA TYR A 58 -17.13 -6.25 1.82
C TYR A 58 -17.84 -6.63 3.14
N ASP A 59 -17.26 -6.25 4.26
CA ASP A 59 -17.83 -6.56 5.58
C ASP A 59 -18.39 -5.30 6.27
N LYS A 60 -17.82 -4.12 6.00
CA LYS A 60 -18.27 -2.86 6.60
C LYS A 60 -17.95 -1.65 5.73
N VAL A 61 -18.80 -0.63 5.80
CA VAL A 61 -18.54 0.71 5.26
C VAL A 61 -18.25 1.66 6.42
N ILE A 62 -17.18 2.44 6.31
CA ILE A 62 -16.69 3.41 7.28
C ILE A 62 -16.77 4.80 6.65
N ALA A 63 -17.20 5.77 7.41
CA ALA A 63 -17.21 7.16 6.96
C ALA A 63 -15.76 7.70 6.86
N ASP A 64 -15.43 8.31 5.71
CA ASP A 64 -14.21 9.07 5.56
C ASP A 64 -14.28 10.35 6.42
N PRO A 65 -13.28 10.61 7.30
CA PRO A 65 -13.24 11.84 8.09
C PRO A 65 -13.05 13.12 7.26
N GLY A 66 -12.72 13.02 5.96
CA GLY A 66 -12.60 14.15 5.04
C GLY A 66 -11.30 14.98 5.23
N THR A 67 -10.33 14.46 5.95
CA THR A 67 -9.05 15.15 6.25
C THR A 67 -7.87 14.61 5.47
N GLY A 68 -8.10 13.79 4.44
CA GLY A 68 -7.08 13.25 3.54
C GLY A 68 -6.99 11.72 3.56
N LEU A 69 -6.28 11.18 2.56
CA LEU A 69 -6.23 9.74 2.33
C LEU A 69 -5.63 8.96 3.50
N ALA A 70 -4.54 9.45 4.11
CA ALA A 70 -3.92 8.81 5.26
C ALA A 70 -4.90 8.70 6.45
N ALA A 71 -5.69 9.77 6.70
CA ALA A 71 -6.71 9.78 7.74
C ALA A 71 -7.88 8.84 7.43
N ALA A 72 -8.32 8.77 6.18
CA ALA A 72 -9.35 7.84 5.73
C ALA A 72 -8.92 6.38 5.94
N ILE A 73 -7.70 6.04 5.52
CA ILE A 73 -7.13 4.70 5.73
C ILE A 73 -7.03 4.39 7.22
N HIS A 74 -6.47 5.31 8.02
CA HIS A 74 -6.33 5.12 9.47
C HIS A 74 -7.69 4.88 10.13
N ALA A 75 -8.71 5.68 9.80
CA ALA A 75 -10.06 5.52 10.32
C ALA A 75 -10.63 4.11 10.04
N GLY A 76 -10.36 3.54 8.87
CA GLY A 76 -10.75 2.18 8.55
C GLY A 76 -9.96 1.12 9.33
N LEU A 77 -8.62 1.28 9.42
CA LEU A 77 -7.73 0.30 10.07
C LEU A 77 -8.02 0.11 11.56
N ILE A 78 -8.36 1.18 12.29
CA ILE A 78 -8.65 1.11 13.73
C ILE A 78 -10.01 0.47 14.06
N THR A 79 -10.89 0.25 13.06
CA THR A 79 -12.22 -0.34 13.28
C THR A 79 -12.24 -1.87 13.25
N PHE A 80 -11.13 -2.52 12.92
CA PHE A 80 -11.07 -3.98 12.91
C PHE A 80 -11.17 -4.54 14.33
N PRO A 81 -11.92 -5.66 14.50
CA PRO A 81 -12.08 -6.32 15.80
C PRO A 81 -10.78 -6.99 16.27
N GLU A 82 -10.72 -7.39 17.54
CA GLU A 82 -9.57 -8.06 18.20
C GLU A 82 -8.97 -9.28 17.47
N PRO A 83 -9.75 -10.18 16.84
CA PRO A 83 -9.14 -11.30 16.10
C PRO A 83 -8.24 -10.89 14.94
N VAL A 84 -8.37 -9.64 14.42
CA VAL A 84 -7.53 -9.14 13.33
C VAL A 84 -6.16 -8.74 13.88
N ARG A 85 -5.14 -9.48 13.45
CA ARG A 85 -3.73 -9.31 13.86
C ARG A 85 -2.86 -8.70 12.77
N PHE A 86 -3.29 -8.81 11.51
CA PHE A 86 -2.56 -8.35 10.34
C PHE A 86 -3.44 -7.41 9.53
N ILE A 87 -2.89 -6.30 9.14
CA ILE A 87 -3.65 -5.23 8.47
C ILE A 87 -2.90 -4.69 7.26
N ASN A 88 -3.67 -4.18 6.30
CA ASN A 88 -3.18 -3.38 5.20
C ASN A 88 -4.31 -2.55 4.60
N TRP A 89 -3.99 -1.69 3.64
CA TRP A 89 -4.96 -1.08 2.74
C TRP A 89 -4.63 -1.38 1.29
N LEU A 90 -5.60 -1.25 0.42
CA LEU A 90 -5.44 -1.40 -1.02
C LEU A 90 -6.17 -0.27 -1.72
N GLY A 91 -5.55 0.37 -2.70
CA GLY A 91 -6.22 1.34 -3.57
C GLY A 91 -7.40 0.70 -4.29
N ASP A 92 -8.50 1.44 -4.49
CA ASP A 92 -9.72 0.92 -5.13
C ASP A 92 -9.53 0.50 -6.60
N ASP A 93 -8.36 0.76 -7.16
CA ASP A 93 -7.93 0.43 -8.52
C ASP A 93 -6.82 -0.65 -8.57
N ASP A 94 -6.28 -1.04 -7.42
CA ASP A 94 -5.21 -2.05 -7.31
C ASP A 94 -5.78 -3.47 -7.13
N LEU A 95 -4.93 -4.47 -7.34
CA LEU A 95 -5.33 -5.88 -7.24
C LEU A 95 -4.35 -6.67 -6.39
N LEU A 96 -4.86 -7.59 -5.55
CA LEU A 96 -4.05 -8.62 -4.92
C LEU A 96 -3.93 -9.85 -5.82
N LYS A 97 -2.78 -10.53 -5.75
CA LYS A 97 -2.61 -11.83 -6.42
C LYS A 97 -3.25 -12.96 -5.61
N PRO A 98 -3.79 -14.00 -6.26
CA PRO A 98 -4.37 -15.14 -5.55
C PRO A 98 -3.40 -15.75 -4.52
N GLY A 99 -3.89 -16.01 -3.31
CA GLY A 99 -3.12 -16.57 -2.19
C GLY A 99 -2.01 -15.65 -1.65
N SER A 100 -2.05 -14.32 -1.94
CA SER A 100 -1.04 -13.39 -1.42
C SER A 100 -1.23 -13.11 0.06
N LEU A 101 -2.48 -13.04 0.54
CA LEU A 101 -2.77 -12.82 1.96
C LEU A 101 -2.38 -14.02 2.81
N GLU A 102 -2.64 -15.25 2.35
CA GLU A 102 -2.15 -16.45 3.04
C GLU A 102 -0.63 -16.46 3.12
N ALA A 103 0.06 -16.22 1.99
CA ALA A 103 1.52 -16.23 1.96
C ALA A 103 2.16 -15.21 2.90
N THR A 104 1.60 -14.00 2.96
CA THR A 104 2.12 -12.92 3.80
C THR A 104 1.80 -13.13 5.28
N SER A 105 0.57 -13.57 5.62
CA SER A 105 0.19 -13.87 7.00
C SER A 105 0.96 -15.06 7.57
N ASP A 106 1.18 -16.11 6.76
CA ASP A 106 2.01 -17.26 7.14
C ASP A 106 3.45 -16.82 7.47
N ALA A 107 4.01 -15.93 6.68
CA ALA A 107 5.35 -15.41 6.94
C ALA A 107 5.43 -14.57 8.21
N LEU A 108 4.37 -13.78 8.53
CA LEU A 108 4.25 -13.03 9.78
C LEU A 108 4.04 -13.96 10.99
N ARG A 109 3.25 -15.03 10.86
CA ARG A 109 3.05 -16.01 11.92
C ARG A 109 4.34 -16.76 12.28
N LYS A 110 5.14 -17.11 11.27
CA LYS A 110 6.40 -17.85 11.44
C LYS A 110 7.54 -17.02 12.04
N ASP A 111 7.44 -15.70 12.03
CA ASP A 111 8.49 -14.78 12.48
C ASP A 111 7.89 -13.68 13.34
N ALA A 112 7.97 -13.84 14.66
CA ALA A 112 7.42 -12.88 15.61
C ALA A 112 8.14 -11.51 15.58
N SER A 113 9.39 -11.47 15.10
CA SER A 113 10.15 -10.21 14.93
C SER A 113 9.73 -9.44 13.70
N ALA A 114 9.06 -10.09 12.73
CA ALA A 114 8.62 -9.45 11.51
C ALA A 114 7.39 -8.57 11.77
N VAL A 115 7.53 -7.29 11.49
CA VAL A 115 6.45 -6.30 11.59
C VAL A 115 5.78 -6.03 10.24
N LEU A 116 6.46 -6.38 9.15
CA LEU A 116 5.97 -6.23 7.79
C LEU A 116 6.52 -7.35 6.91
N VAL A 117 5.66 -7.88 6.05
CA VAL A 117 6.02 -8.76 4.94
C VAL A 117 5.60 -8.10 3.63
N PHE A 118 6.46 -8.13 2.63
CA PHE A 118 6.22 -7.57 1.30
C PHE A 118 6.81 -8.46 0.21
N GLY A 119 6.40 -8.23 -1.04
CA GLY A 119 6.93 -8.97 -2.19
C GLY A 119 7.02 -8.10 -3.43
N GLY A 120 7.09 -8.73 -4.59
CA GLY A 120 7.03 -8.04 -5.88
C GLY A 120 5.65 -7.46 -6.16
N CYS A 121 5.59 -6.48 -7.07
CA CYS A 121 4.35 -5.89 -7.54
C CYS A 121 4.41 -5.69 -9.06
N ASP A 122 3.38 -6.11 -9.78
CA ASP A 122 3.20 -5.81 -11.18
C ASP A 122 2.59 -4.41 -11.32
N TYR A 123 3.11 -3.61 -12.22
CA TYR A 123 2.48 -2.38 -12.67
C TYR A 123 1.64 -2.71 -13.89
N ILE A 124 0.35 -2.42 -13.83
CA ILE A 124 -0.61 -2.73 -14.89
C ILE A 124 -1.24 -1.47 -15.48
N ASN A 125 -1.64 -1.52 -16.74
CA ASN A 125 -2.43 -0.46 -17.37
C ASN A 125 -3.94 -0.61 -17.08
N SER A 126 -4.76 0.27 -17.67
CA SER A 126 -6.23 0.23 -17.54
C SER A 126 -6.86 -1.10 -18.03
N SER A 127 -6.18 -1.81 -18.94
CA SER A 127 -6.62 -3.10 -19.49
C SER A 127 -6.03 -4.31 -18.74
N ASN A 128 -5.48 -4.13 -17.53
CA ASN A 128 -4.82 -5.16 -16.71
C ASN A 128 -3.55 -5.78 -17.34
N GLN A 129 -2.97 -5.19 -18.38
CA GLN A 129 -1.74 -5.67 -18.97
C GLN A 129 -0.53 -5.20 -18.15
N VAL A 130 0.41 -6.11 -17.88
CA VAL A 130 1.63 -5.80 -17.14
C VAL A 130 2.58 -4.97 -18.00
N ILE A 131 2.91 -3.76 -17.52
CA ILE A 131 3.85 -2.83 -18.16
C ILE A 131 5.24 -2.87 -17.52
N PHE A 132 5.31 -3.25 -16.25
CA PHE A 132 6.56 -3.35 -15.49
C PHE A 132 6.34 -4.23 -14.26
N THR A 133 7.36 -4.98 -13.82
CA THR A 133 7.32 -5.71 -12.54
C THR A 133 8.41 -5.18 -11.61
N ASN A 134 8.02 -4.69 -10.44
CA ASN A 134 8.94 -4.31 -9.38
C ASN A 134 9.40 -5.57 -8.61
N LYS A 135 10.71 -5.87 -8.68
CA LYS A 135 11.36 -7.00 -8.00
C LYS A 135 12.49 -6.53 -7.08
N SER A 136 12.34 -5.37 -6.44
CA SER A 136 13.40 -4.71 -5.65
C SER A 136 14.00 -5.55 -4.51
N GLY A 137 13.28 -6.59 -4.07
CA GLY A 137 13.83 -7.60 -3.19
C GLY A 137 14.23 -7.07 -1.81
N LYS A 138 15.10 -7.83 -1.14
CA LYS A 138 15.58 -7.51 0.21
C LYS A 138 16.36 -6.19 0.33
N TYR A 139 16.87 -5.68 -0.77
CA TYR A 139 17.61 -4.40 -0.79
C TYR A 139 16.69 -3.18 -0.66
N ALA A 140 15.37 -3.35 -0.87
CA ALA A 140 14.41 -2.26 -0.73
C ALA A 140 14.39 -1.66 0.69
N VAL A 141 14.57 -2.49 1.71
CA VAL A 141 14.53 -2.06 3.13
C VAL A 141 15.66 -1.08 3.47
N PRO A 142 16.97 -1.39 3.26
CA PRO A 142 18.01 -0.41 3.55
C PRO A 142 17.95 0.81 2.62
N LEU A 143 17.52 0.64 1.36
CA LEU A 143 17.47 1.74 0.40
C LEU A 143 16.40 2.78 0.71
N MET A 144 15.25 2.43 1.32
CA MET A 144 14.16 3.38 1.56
C MET A 144 14.58 4.58 2.42
N ARG A 145 15.62 4.45 3.27
CA ARG A 145 16.10 5.52 4.16
C ARG A 145 16.98 6.55 3.45
N ILE A 146 17.65 6.16 2.37
CA ILE A 146 18.61 7.01 1.65
C ILE A 146 18.33 7.10 0.15
N GLY A 147 17.42 6.27 -0.37
CA GLY A 147 17.14 6.10 -1.78
C GLY A 147 15.63 6.10 -2.09
N PRO A 148 15.24 5.62 -3.28
CA PRO A 148 13.84 5.52 -3.64
C PRO A 148 13.11 4.51 -2.76
N GLN A 149 11.83 4.75 -2.51
CA GLN A 149 10.96 3.73 -1.93
C GLN A 149 10.71 2.65 -2.97
N LEU A 150 11.20 1.47 -2.68
CA LEU A 150 11.09 0.31 -3.56
C LEU A 150 10.22 -0.80 -2.96
N ILE A 151 9.74 -0.66 -1.73
CA ILE A 151 8.80 -1.57 -1.09
C ILE A 151 7.41 -1.25 -1.65
N PRO A 152 6.79 -2.16 -2.42
CA PRO A 152 5.42 -1.93 -2.87
C PRO A 152 4.47 -1.97 -1.68
N GLN A 153 3.69 -0.92 -1.48
CA GLN A 153 2.65 -0.89 -0.46
C GLN A 153 1.51 -1.87 -0.81
N PRO A 154 0.97 -1.93 -2.06
CA PRO A 154 0.04 -2.98 -2.45
C PRO A 154 0.64 -4.38 -2.28
N GLY A 155 -0.09 -5.30 -1.66
CA GLY A 155 0.39 -6.65 -1.38
C GLY A 155 1.33 -6.80 -0.18
N SER A 156 1.73 -5.70 0.47
CA SER A 156 2.34 -5.76 1.80
C SER A 156 1.31 -6.18 2.84
N LEU A 157 1.78 -6.71 3.98
CA LEU A 157 0.94 -6.97 5.14
C LEU A 157 1.74 -6.65 6.39
N PHE A 158 1.17 -5.88 7.32
CA PHE A 158 1.86 -5.51 8.56
C PHE A 158 1.13 -6.01 9.79
N ARG A 159 1.92 -6.20 10.85
CA ARG A 159 1.43 -6.57 12.15
C ARG A 159 0.70 -5.38 12.78
N ARG A 160 -0.57 -5.57 13.18
CA ARG A 160 -1.41 -4.54 13.78
C ARG A 160 -0.78 -3.93 15.04
N GLU A 161 -0.26 -4.78 15.92
CA GLU A 161 0.44 -4.33 17.13
C GLU A 161 1.60 -3.37 16.83
N ALA A 162 2.39 -3.64 15.78
CA ALA A 162 3.48 -2.76 15.39
C ALA A 162 2.96 -1.43 14.82
N TYR A 163 1.88 -1.46 14.04
CA TYR A 163 1.20 -0.26 13.53
C TYR A 163 0.68 0.62 14.66
N GLU A 164 0.02 0.03 15.65
CA GLU A 164 -0.50 0.73 16.83
C GLU A 164 0.63 1.31 17.68
N LYS A 165 1.71 0.54 17.88
CA LYS A 165 2.89 0.96 18.67
C LYS A 165 3.57 2.21 18.11
N ILE A 166 3.57 2.39 16.80
CA ILE A 166 4.18 3.57 16.17
C ILE A 166 3.19 4.74 15.97
N GLY A 167 1.96 4.61 16.45
CA GLY A 167 0.91 5.64 16.36
C GLY A 167 0.17 5.68 15.02
N GLY A 168 0.30 4.64 14.17
CA GLY A 168 -0.42 4.55 12.90
C GLY A 168 0.13 5.43 11.78
N LEU A 169 -0.71 5.76 10.81
CA LEU A 169 -0.39 6.68 9.71
C LEU A 169 -0.34 8.13 10.19
N ASP A 170 0.61 8.89 9.69
CA ASP A 170 0.69 10.33 9.89
C ASP A 170 -0.11 11.06 8.81
N SER A 171 -1.16 11.76 9.22
CA SER A 171 -2.07 12.50 8.33
C SER A 171 -1.52 13.84 7.86
N GLU A 172 -0.38 14.31 8.37
CA GLU A 172 0.30 15.49 7.88
C GLU A 172 0.88 15.26 6.47
N PHE A 173 1.22 13.98 6.14
CA PHE A 173 1.73 13.61 4.83
C PHE A 173 0.59 13.30 3.85
N LYS A 174 0.63 13.97 2.70
CA LYS A 174 -0.40 13.82 1.67
C LYS A 174 -0.08 12.70 0.66
N TRP A 175 1.19 12.52 0.30
CA TRP A 175 1.62 11.63 -0.78
C TRP A 175 2.54 10.49 -0.34
N ALA A 176 3.43 10.74 0.63
CA ALA A 176 4.48 9.80 1.04
C ALA A 176 4.27 9.25 2.47
N PHE A 177 3.02 9.24 2.96
CA PHE A 177 2.65 8.69 4.27
C PHE A 177 2.99 7.20 4.40
N ASP A 178 3.02 6.47 3.29
CA ASP A 178 3.44 5.08 3.24
C ASP A 178 4.95 4.93 3.50
N LEU A 179 5.79 5.82 2.95
CA LEU A 179 7.23 5.83 3.25
C LEU A 179 7.50 6.14 4.71
N ASP A 180 6.82 7.13 5.28
CA ASP A 180 6.91 7.46 6.70
C ASP A 180 6.56 6.24 7.57
N LEU A 181 5.41 5.61 7.30
CA LEU A 181 4.98 4.40 8.00
C LEU A 181 6.05 3.30 7.91
N LEU A 182 6.58 3.03 6.71
CA LEU A 182 7.59 1.99 6.50
C LEU A 182 8.87 2.27 7.28
N ILE A 183 9.35 3.52 7.29
CA ILE A 183 10.56 3.89 8.05
C ILE A 183 10.30 3.70 9.55
N ARG A 184 9.17 4.16 10.09
CA ARG A 184 8.82 3.98 11.52
C ARG A 184 8.65 2.51 11.90
N LEU A 185 7.98 1.71 11.07
CA LEU A 185 7.88 0.26 11.28
C LEU A 185 9.25 -0.42 11.30
N SER A 186 10.20 0.00 10.44
CA SER A 186 11.55 -0.57 10.41
C SER A 186 12.38 -0.29 11.67
N GLN A 187 11.93 0.58 12.56
CA GLN A 187 12.57 0.87 13.84
C GLN A 187 12.08 -0.04 14.97
N VAL A 188 10.93 -0.69 14.80
CA VAL A 188 10.30 -1.52 15.85
C VAL A 188 10.30 -3.01 15.55
N GLY A 189 10.78 -3.42 14.35
CA GLY A 189 10.91 -4.84 13.99
C GLY A 189 11.52 -5.05 12.61
N THR A 190 11.55 -6.30 12.17
CA THR A 190 12.13 -6.68 10.89
C THR A 190 11.10 -6.60 9.75
N MET A 191 11.59 -6.33 8.54
CA MET A 191 10.78 -6.37 7.32
C MET A 191 11.23 -7.53 6.44
N LYS A 192 10.32 -8.41 6.06
CA LYS A 192 10.61 -9.65 5.36
C LYS A 192 10.17 -9.59 3.90
N PHE A 193 11.10 -9.89 3.01
CA PHE A 193 10.81 -10.01 1.59
C PHE A 193 10.41 -11.44 1.23
N LEU A 194 9.30 -11.59 0.50
CA LEU A 194 8.89 -12.82 -0.17
C LEU A 194 9.23 -12.72 -1.66
N ASN A 195 9.97 -13.68 -2.18
CA ASN A 195 10.29 -13.75 -3.61
C ASN A 195 9.08 -14.22 -4.44
N ARG A 196 8.01 -13.43 -4.37
CA ARG A 196 6.74 -13.67 -5.07
C ARG A 196 6.10 -12.33 -5.41
N THR A 197 5.45 -12.23 -6.56
CA THR A 197 4.58 -11.09 -6.89
C THR A 197 3.28 -11.24 -6.11
N LEU A 198 2.96 -10.24 -5.28
CA LEU A 198 1.84 -10.28 -4.33
C LEU A 198 0.67 -9.40 -4.75
N ALA A 199 0.92 -8.39 -5.59
CA ALA A 199 -0.10 -7.43 -6.01
C ALA A 199 0.13 -6.93 -7.44
N SER A 200 -0.85 -6.20 -7.94
CA SER A 200 -0.75 -5.37 -9.13
C SER A 200 -1.17 -3.94 -8.79
N PHE A 201 -0.30 -2.98 -9.09
CA PHE A 201 -0.54 -1.54 -8.97
C PHE A 201 -0.99 -0.98 -10.31
N ARG A 202 -2.14 -0.32 -10.34
CA ARG A 202 -2.67 0.26 -11.58
C ARG A 202 -2.07 1.63 -11.83
N TRP A 203 -1.37 1.74 -12.96
CA TRP A 203 -0.68 2.96 -13.37
C TRP A 203 -1.55 3.76 -14.35
N HIS A 204 -2.19 4.83 -13.87
CA HIS A 204 -2.98 5.77 -14.69
C HIS A 204 -2.79 7.22 -14.20
N ASP A 205 -3.21 8.20 -15.01
CA ASP A 205 -2.94 9.62 -14.75
C ASP A 205 -3.64 10.15 -13.50
N ASP A 206 -4.80 9.58 -13.15
CA ASP A 206 -5.57 9.96 -11.97
C ASP A 206 -5.06 9.32 -10.67
N SER A 207 -4.03 8.46 -10.74
CA SER A 207 -3.39 7.92 -9.53
C SER A 207 -2.68 9.05 -8.77
N LEU A 208 -2.88 9.12 -7.45
CA LEU A 208 -2.21 10.09 -6.58
C LEU A 208 -0.69 10.09 -6.75
N SER A 209 -0.09 8.91 -6.90
CA SER A 209 1.35 8.74 -7.11
C SER A 209 1.84 9.24 -8.47
N VAL A 210 0.97 9.30 -9.48
CA VAL A 210 1.32 9.75 -10.83
C VAL A 210 1.05 11.24 -10.99
N GLY A 211 -0.13 11.72 -10.58
CA GLY A 211 -0.52 13.14 -10.67
C GLY A 211 0.21 14.04 -9.67
N GLY A 212 0.53 13.54 -8.47
CA GLY A 212 1.21 14.29 -7.39
C GLY A 212 2.73 14.10 -7.33
N ARG A 213 3.39 13.65 -8.40
CA ARG A 213 4.80 13.22 -8.40
C ARG A 213 5.78 14.21 -7.78
N ASP A 214 5.65 15.49 -8.07
CA ASP A 214 6.56 16.52 -7.52
C ASP A 214 6.36 16.74 -6.03
N GLY A 215 5.12 16.67 -5.56
CA GLY A 215 4.76 16.71 -4.15
C GLY A 215 5.30 15.48 -3.41
N SER A 216 5.04 14.29 -3.94
CA SER A 216 5.49 13.02 -3.39
C SER A 216 7.01 12.95 -3.24
N VAL A 217 7.77 13.38 -4.25
CA VAL A 217 9.26 13.38 -4.20
C VAL A 217 9.79 14.35 -3.14
N ARG A 218 9.17 15.55 -3.00
CA ARG A 218 9.58 16.53 -1.97
C ARG A 218 9.26 16.03 -0.57
N GLU A 219 8.06 15.50 -0.38
CA GLU A 219 7.61 14.96 0.91
C GLU A 219 8.46 13.75 1.33
N ALA A 220 8.73 12.82 0.42
CA ALA A 220 9.62 11.69 0.66
C ALA A 220 11.05 12.13 1.06
N SER A 221 11.60 13.17 0.43
CA SER A 221 12.90 13.71 0.83
C SER A 221 12.85 14.36 2.22
N HIS A 222 11.76 15.07 2.56
CA HIS A 222 11.55 15.65 3.87
C HIS A 222 11.51 14.55 4.95
N ILE A 223 10.72 13.51 4.73
CA ILE A 223 10.62 12.35 5.62
C ILE A 223 11.99 11.73 5.84
N ARG A 224 12.72 11.37 4.78
CA ARG A 224 14.05 10.76 4.93
C ARG A 224 15.00 11.63 5.75
N LYS A 225 15.00 12.96 5.52
CA LYS A 225 15.84 13.90 6.29
C LYS A 225 15.54 13.87 7.79
N GLN A 226 14.28 13.69 8.19
CA GLN A 226 13.92 13.58 9.62
C GLN A 226 14.55 12.36 10.29
N PHE A 227 14.69 11.25 9.57
CA PHE A 227 15.28 10.01 10.09
C PHE A 227 16.79 9.88 9.90
N LEU A 228 17.43 10.82 9.18
CA LEU A 228 18.87 10.87 9.08
C LEU A 228 19.51 11.40 10.37
N PRO A 229 20.72 10.88 10.74
CA PRO A 229 21.54 11.49 11.77
C PRO A 229 21.71 13.00 11.52
N ILE A 230 21.70 13.80 12.57
CA ILE A 230 21.70 15.27 12.48
C ILE A 230 22.88 15.80 11.63
N TRP A 231 24.04 15.17 11.75
CA TRP A 231 25.26 15.55 11.02
C TRP A 231 25.22 15.23 9.52
N LEU A 232 24.36 14.29 9.07
CA LEU A 232 24.15 13.98 7.65
C LEU A 232 23.11 14.86 6.98
N ARG A 233 22.22 15.49 7.75
CA ARG A 233 21.11 16.30 7.19
C ARG A 233 21.59 17.44 6.27
N PRO A 234 22.65 18.22 6.63
CA PRO A 234 23.12 19.31 5.77
C PRO A 234 23.65 18.85 4.41
N VAL A 235 24.26 17.65 4.35
CA VAL A 235 24.88 17.12 3.13
C VAL A 235 23.94 16.19 2.35
N SER A 236 22.74 15.92 2.85
CA SER A 236 21.81 14.97 2.23
C SER A 236 21.39 15.36 0.80
N ASP A 237 21.39 16.63 0.46
CA ASP A 237 21.06 17.11 -0.88
C ASP A 237 22.05 16.64 -1.96
N LEU A 238 23.28 16.25 -1.59
CA LEU A 238 24.25 15.69 -2.54
C LEU A 238 23.75 14.41 -3.23
N TRP A 239 22.97 13.58 -2.54
CA TRP A 239 22.39 12.37 -3.14
C TRP A 239 20.88 12.49 -3.38
N GLU A 240 20.14 13.28 -2.59
CA GLU A 240 18.71 13.48 -2.76
C GLU A 240 18.38 14.15 -4.10
N LEU A 241 19.13 15.15 -4.54
CA LEU A 241 18.90 15.85 -5.80
C LEU A 241 19.07 14.91 -7.01
N PRO A 242 20.20 14.20 -7.19
CA PRO A 242 20.35 13.22 -8.29
C PRO A 242 19.27 12.14 -8.25
N MET A 243 18.92 11.65 -7.06
CA MET A 243 17.88 10.64 -6.90
C MET A 243 16.49 11.14 -7.34
N ARG A 244 16.11 12.38 -7.00
CA ARG A 244 14.84 12.98 -7.47
C ARG A 244 14.76 12.99 -9.00
N TYR A 245 15.84 13.36 -9.68
CA TYR A 245 15.92 13.31 -11.15
C TYR A 245 15.79 11.89 -11.67
N ALA A 246 16.48 10.93 -11.07
CA ALA A 246 16.42 9.51 -11.45
C ALA A 246 14.99 8.94 -11.29
N ILE A 247 14.30 9.24 -10.19
CA ILE A 247 12.91 8.81 -9.93
C ILE A 247 11.96 9.42 -10.97
N LYS A 248 12.09 10.73 -11.26
CA LYS A 248 11.28 11.40 -12.29
C LYS A 248 11.48 10.77 -13.67
N TYR A 249 12.74 10.52 -14.04
CA TYR A 249 13.09 9.88 -15.32
C TYR A 249 12.54 8.45 -15.41
N ALA A 250 12.72 7.64 -14.37
CA ALA A 250 12.18 6.28 -14.31
C ALA A 250 10.65 6.26 -14.44
N GLY A 251 9.94 7.14 -13.72
CA GLY A 251 8.49 7.28 -13.81
C GLY A 251 8.02 7.67 -15.21
N THR A 252 8.73 8.57 -15.89
CA THR A 252 8.43 8.94 -17.29
C THR A 252 8.59 7.75 -18.22
N LYS A 253 9.62 6.93 -18.01
CA LYS A 253 9.87 5.72 -18.83
C LYS A 253 8.78 4.67 -18.64
N VAL A 254 8.26 4.49 -17.41
CA VAL A 254 7.13 3.60 -17.13
C VAL A 254 5.85 4.14 -17.78
N SER A 255 5.57 5.44 -17.66
CA SER A 255 4.41 6.06 -18.30
C SER A 255 4.38 5.91 -19.83
N ARG A 256 5.55 5.95 -20.50
CA ARG A 256 5.64 5.72 -21.96
C ARG A 256 5.30 4.29 -22.37
N ARG A 257 5.52 3.29 -21.53
CA ARG A 257 5.19 1.88 -21.80
C ARG A 257 3.69 1.57 -21.67
N ARG A 258 2.93 2.48 -21.07
CA ARG A 258 1.49 2.34 -20.86
C ARG A 258 0.67 2.42 -22.15
N VAL A 259 1.16 3.16 -23.14
CA VAL A 259 0.50 3.30 -24.44
C VAL A 259 0.97 2.14 -25.32
N PRO A 260 0.07 1.23 -25.78
CA PRO A 260 0.45 0.25 -26.78
C PRO A 260 0.97 0.99 -28.03
N PRO A 261 1.98 0.45 -28.77
CA PRO A 261 2.39 1.03 -30.02
C PRO A 261 1.17 1.10 -30.95
N LEU A 262 0.96 2.26 -31.56
CA LEU A 262 -0.06 2.42 -32.59
C LEU A 262 0.30 1.43 -33.70
N THR A 263 -0.48 0.36 -33.83
CA THR A 263 -0.42 -0.60 -34.93
C THR A 263 -1.10 -0.04 -36.17
#